data_c0cdbdffd8be6dcc0b509fccf9cca05b
#
_entry.id   c0cdbdffd8be6dcc0b509fccf9cca05b
#
_cell.length_a   1.000
_cell.length_b   1.000
_cell.length_c   1.000
_cell.angle_alpha   90.00
_cell.angle_beta   90.00
_cell.angle_gamma   90.00
#
_symmetry.space_group_name_H-M   'P 1'
#
loop_
_entity.id
_entity.type
_entity.pdbx_description
1 polymer ?
#
loop_
_entity_poly.entity_id
_entity_poly.type
_entity_poly.pdbx_seq_one_letter_code
_entity_poly.pdbx_strand_id
1 'polypeptide(L)'
;MRILVVDDDPAVAEVIADAIRARGDGALVALDGQEALDLLETTAVDGVFLDLVMPGLNGLAVLARIRSRRPELPVVILSGHADEDRTREALALGALDVIKKPAVLTHLSDTLARLKHS
;
A
#
# COMPACT_ATOMS: atom_id res chain seq x y z
N MET A 1 -2.37 5.13 -14.16
CA MET A 1 -1.75 4.20 -13.19
C MET A 1 -2.85 3.62 -12.31
N ARG A 2 -2.76 2.38 -11.94
CA ARG A 2 -3.75 1.72 -11.06
C ARG A 2 -3.07 1.33 -9.75
N ILE A 3 -3.66 1.74 -8.62
CA ILE A 3 -3.10 1.52 -7.29
C ILE A 3 -4.03 0.63 -6.48
N LEU A 4 -3.46 -0.34 -5.77
CA LEU A 4 -4.19 -1.14 -4.78
C LEU A 4 -3.98 -0.52 -3.41
N VAL A 5 -5.07 -0.19 -2.72
CA VAL A 5 -5.04 0.34 -1.35
C VAL A 5 -5.48 -0.78 -0.41
N VAL A 6 -4.61 -1.17 0.50
CA VAL A 6 -4.86 -2.25 1.46
C VAL A 6 -4.90 -1.68 2.87
N ASP A 7 -6.08 -1.65 3.46
CA ASP A 7 -6.30 -1.15 4.82
C ASP A 7 -7.57 -1.80 5.37
N ASP A 8 -7.54 -2.27 6.61
CA ASP A 8 -8.69 -2.94 7.22
C ASP A 8 -9.81 -1.98 7.63
N ASP A 9 -9.55 -0.68 7.67
CA ASP A 9 -10.57 0.33 7.89
C ASP A 9 -11.14 0.78 6.54
N PRO A 10 -12.38 0.39 6.20
CA PRO A 10 -12.93 0.74 4.88
C PRO A 10 -13.10 2.24 4.66
N ALA A 11 -13.34 3.02 5.71
CA ALA A 11 -13.45 4.47 5.57
C ALA A 11 -12.11 5.09 5.19
N VAL A 12 -11.03 4.66 5.83
CA VAL A 12 -9.67 5.14 5.50
C VAL A 12 -9.28 4.71 4.09
N ALA A 13 -9.51 3.45 3.75
CA ALA A 13 -9.19 2.93 2.43
C ALA A 13 -9.91 3.70 1.32
N GLU A 14 -11.19 3.98 1.50
CA GLU A 14 -11.98 4.70 0.49
C GLU A 14 -11.56 6.17 0.37
N VAL A 15 -11.21 6.83 1.47
CA VAL A 15 -10.71 8.21 1.41
C VAL A 15 -9.43 8.28 0.58
N ILE A 16 -8.51 7.34 0.78
CA ILE A 16 -7.27 7.28 0.01
C ILE A 16 -7.56 6.95 -1.45
N ALA A 17 -8.40 5.96 -1.70
CA ALA A 17 -8.77 5.56 -3.06
C ALA A 17 -9.45 6.71 -3.82
N ASP A 18 -10.37 7.42 -3.19
CA ASP A 18 -11.05 8.56 -3.80
C ASP A 18 -10.08 9.67 -4.15
N ALA A 19 -9.11 9.94 -3.26
CA ALA A 19 -8.08 10.95 -3.52
C ALA A 19 -7.18 10.56 -4.70
N ILE A 20 -6.86 9.27 -4.85
CA ILE A 20 -6.12 8.76 -6.00
C ILE A 20 -6.94 8.95 -7.29
N ARG A 21 -8.21 8.59 -7.25
CA ARG A 21 -9.10 8.73 -8.41
C ARG A 21 -9.30 10.18 -8.83
N ALA A 22 -9.35 11.09 -7.85
CA ALA A 22 -9.47 12.53 -8.11
C ALA A 22 -8.27 13.08 -8.89
N ARG A 23 -7.14 12.40 -8.85
CA ARG A 23 -5.93 12.78 -9.61
C ARG A 23 -5.85 12.10 -10.97
N GLY A 24 -6.90 11.39 -11.37
CA GLY A 24 -6.94 10.72 -12.68
C GLY A 24 -6.36 9.32 -12.72
N ASP A 25 -5.97 8.76 -11.58
CA ASP A 25 -5.47 7.39 -11.49
C ASP A 25 -6.57 6.43 -11.06
N GLY A 26 -6.38 5.14 -11.30
CA GLY A 26 -7.31 4.12 -10.84
C GLY A 26 -6.94 3.63 -9.44
N ALA A 27 -7.94 3.22 -8.67
CA ALA A 27 -7.71 2.67 -7.34
C ALA A 27 -8.64 1.50 -7.07
N LEU A 28 -8.08 0.45 -6.48
CA LEU A 28 -8.82 -0.70 -5.96
C LEU A 28 -8.59 -0.76 -4.45
N VAL A 29 -9.54 -1.31 -3.73
CA VAL A 29 -9.46 -1.43 -2.27
C VAL A 29 -9.51 -2.90 -1.89
N ALA A 30 -8.59 -3.30 -1.00
CA ALA A 30 -8.64 -4.58 -0.28
C ALA A 30 -8.68 -4.29 1.21
N LEU A 31 -9.52 -5.00 1.94
CA LEU A 31 -9.74 -4.76 3.36
C LEU A 31 -8.95 -5.71 4.26
N ASP A 32 -8.24 -6.65 3.68
CA ASP A 32 -7.32 -7.53 4.40
C ASP A 32 -6.21 -8.04 3.47
N GLY A 33 -5.23 -8.71 4.07
CA GLY A 33 -4.08 -9.18 3.32
C GLY A 33 -4.38 -10.27 2.32
N GLN A 34 -5.30 -11.18 2.64
CA GLN A 34 -5.66 -12.26 1.72
C GLN A 34 -6.39 -11.73 0.50
N GLU A 35 -7.33 -10.81 0.70
CA GLU A 35 -8.01 -10.14 -0.41
C GLU A 35 -7.03 -9.42 -1.31
N ALA A 36 -6.03 -8.74 -0.73
CA ALA A 36 -4.99 -8.06 -1.49
C ALA A 36 -4.20 -9.05 -2.36
N LEU A 37 -3.77 -10.16 -1.79
CA LEU A 37 -3.02 -11.17 -2.54
C LEU A 37 -3.86 -11.80 -3.65
N ASP A 38 -5.14 -12.06 -3.39
CA ASP A 38 -6.05 -12.61 -4.39
C ASP A 38 -6.25 -11.62 -5.56
N LEU A 39 -6.43 -10.35 -5.27
CA LEU A 39 -6.55 -9.31 -6.30
C LEU A 39 -5.29 -9.21 -7.16
N LEU A 40 -4.12 -9.33 -6.55
CA LEU A 40 -2.85 -9.24 -7.27
C LEU A 40 -2.63 -10.42 -8.22
N GLU A 41 -3.27 -11.55 -7.99
CA GLU A 41 -3.19 -12.70 -8.90
C GLU A 41 -3.99 -12.49 -10.18
N THR A 42 -5.07 -11.70 -10.13
CA THR A 42 -6.00 -11.56 -11.24
C THR A 42 -6.03 -10.16 -11.87
N THR A 43 -5.42 -9.18 -11.20
CA THR A 43 -5.51 -7.78 -11.62
C THR A 43 -4.13 -7.14 -11.65
N ALA A 44 -3.79 -6.53 -12.76
CA ALA A 44 -2.54 -5.79 -12.89
C ALA A 44 -2.67 -4.45 -12.17
N VAL A 45 -1.72 -4.16 -11.28
CA VAL A 45 -1.61 -2.86 -10.61
C VAL A 45 -0.19 -2.33 -10.76
N ASP A 46 -0.05 -1.03 -10.64
CA ASP A 46 1.23 -0.34 -10.82
C ASP A 46 1.90 0.00 -9.49
N GLY A 47 1.17 -0.10 -8.39
CA GLY A 47 1.69 0.13 -7.06
C GLY A 47 0.70 -0.29 -5.99
N VAL A 48 1.19 -0.41 -4.77
CA VAL A 48 0.38 -0.83 -3.62
C VAL A 48 0.61 0.11 -2.45
N PHE A 49 -0.46 0.57 -1.81
CA PHE A 49 -0.43 1.21 -0.50
C PHE A 49 -0.87 0.17 0.51
N LEU A 50 -0.02 -0.16 1.45
CA LEU A 50 -0.23 -1.30 2.35
C LEU A 50 -0.13 -0.88 3.82
N ASP A 51 -1.20 -1.09 4.57
CA ASP A 51 -1.20 -0.92 6.02
C ASP A 51 -0.41 -2.07 6.67
N LEU A 52 0.47 -1.74 7.61
CA LEU A 52 1.25 -2.74 8.33
C LEU A 52 0.44 -3.47 9.41
N VAL A 53 -0.55 -2.82 10.01
CA VAL A 53 -1.30 -3.38 11.12
C VAL A 53 -2.70 -3.74 10.68
N MET A 54 -2.92 -5.03 10.45
CA MET A 54 -4.22 -5.56 10.06
C MET A 54 -4.47 -6.87 10.79
N PRO A 55 -5.73 -7.22 11.11
CA PRO A 55 -6.04 -8.52 11.68
C PRO A 55 -5.78 -9.65 10.66
N GLY A 56 -5.49 -10.82 11.16
CA GLY A 56 -5.18 -11.98 10.32
C GLY A 56 -3.78 -11.90 9.74
N LEU A 57 -3.66 -11.98 8.41
CA LEU A 57 -2.38 -11.89 7.74
C LEU A 57 -1.86 -10.44 7.79
N ASN A 58 -0.80 -10.22 8.57
CA ASN A 58 -0.29 -8.88 8.83
C ASN A 58 0.43 -8.28 7.62
N GLY A 59 0.64 -6.95 7.66
CA GLY A 59 1.19 -6.23 6.53
C GLY A 59 2.61 -6.66 6.14
N LEU A 60 3.47 -7.02 7.10
CA LEU A 60 4.81 -7.49 6.78
C LEU A 60 4.79 -8.82 6.01
N ALA A 61 3.88 -9.73 6.41
CA ALA A 61 3.72 -11.00 5.70
C ALA A 61 3.19 -10.78 4.28
N VAL A 62 2.25 -9.86 4.11
CA VAL A 62 1.73 -9.49 2.79
C VAL A 62 2.85 -8.91 1.93
N LEU A 63 3.64 -8.00 2.49
CA LEU A 63 4.78 -7.39 1.77
C LEU A 63 5.78 -8.46 1.32
N ALA A 64 6.13 -9.39 2.21
CA ALA A 64 7.06 -10.46 1.88
C ALA A 64 6.55 -11.30 0.70
N ARG A 65 5.27 -11.62 0.67
CA ARG A 65 4.66 -12.38 -0.42
C ARG A 65 4.62 -11.60 -1.73
N ILE A 66 4.32 -10.30 -1.65
CA ILE A 66 4.35 -9.43 -2.83
C ILE A 66 5.77 -9.38 -3.41
N ARG A 67 6.79 -9.16 -2.56
CA ARG A 67 8.17 -9.11 -3.02
C ARG A 67 8.63 -10.42 -3.66
N SER A 68 8.17 -11.53 -3.12
CA SER A 68 8.50 -12.85 -3.66
C SER A 68 7.90 -13.09 -5.04
N ARG A 69 6.65 -12.66 -5.25
CA ARG A 69 5.92 -12.90 -6.50
C ARG A 69 6.10 -11.78 -7.52
N ARG A 70 6.20 -10.56 -7.05
CA ARG A 70 6.26 -9.35 -7.89
C ARG A 70 7.37 -8.43 -7.38
N PRO A 71 8.65 -8.81 -7.55
CA PRO A 71 9.76 -8.03 -6.98
C PRO A 71 9.89 -6.62 -7.55
N GLU A 72 9.34 -6.36 -8.73
CA GLU A 72 9.35 -5.04 -9.36
C GLU A 72 8.20 -4.13 -8.93
N LEU A 73 7.18 -4.67 -8.25
CA LEU A 73 5.99 -3.89 -7.89
C LEU A 73 6.31 -2.98 -6.71
N PRO A 74 6.22 -1.65 -6.87
CA PRO A 74 6.50 -0.74 -5.75
C PRO A 74 5.39 -0.80 -4.71
N VAL A 75 5.80 -0.88 -3.44
CA VAL A 75 4.90 -0.93 -2.30
C VAL A 75 5.24 0.22 -1.37
N VAL A 76 4.26 1.05 -1.07
CA VAL A 76 4.35 2.13 -0.08
C VAL A 76 3.60 1.70 1.16
N ILE A 77 4.27 1.79 2.30
CA ILE A 77 3.70 1.36 3.57
C ILE A 77 2.95 2.52 4.21
N LEU A 78 1.76 2.22 4.72
CA LEU A 78 0.99 3.12 5.57
C LEU A 78 1.20 2.70 7.01
N SER A 79 1.67 3.59 7.86
CA SER A 79 1.94 3.26 9.25
C SER A 79 1.18 4.18 10.20
N GLY A 80 0.81 3.64 11.37
CA GLY A 80 0.29 4.42 12.48
C GLY A 80 1.40 4.87 13.40
N HIS A 81 1.05 5.26 14.61
CA HIS A 81 2.03 5.63 15.63
C HIS A 81 2.77 4.40 16.15
N ALA A 82 4.02 4.58 16.54
CA ALA A 82 4.84 3.59 17.26
C ALA A 82 5.18 2.31 16.46
N ASP A 83 5.20 2.37 15.14
CA ASP A 83 5.53 1.22 14.30
C ASP A 83 6.96 1.27 13.74
N GLU A 84 7.91 1.85 14.49
CA GLU A 84 9.28 2.06 13.98
C GLU A 84 10.00 0.76 13.62
N ASP A 85 9.86 -0.28 14.44
CA ASP A 85 10.52 -1.56 14.18
C ASP A 85 9.94 -2.23 12.92
N ARG A 86 8.61 -2.23 12.79
CA ARG A 86 7.94 -2.76 11.61
C ARG A 86 8.26 -1.96 10.36
N THR A 87 8.37 -0.64 10.50
CA THR A 87 8.76 0.25 9.41
C THR A 87 10.15 -0.11 8.89
N ARG A 88 11.11 -0.33 9.78
CA ARG A 88 12.45 -0.75 9.38
C ARG A 88 12.45 -2.10 8.70
N GLU A 89 11.68 -3.06 9.20
CA GLU A 89 11.54 -4.36 8.57
C GLU A 89 10.94 -4.24 7.18
N ALA A 90 9.92 -3.40 7.01
CA ALA A 90 9.29 -3.19 5.71
C ALA A 90 10.28 -2.61 4.69
N LEU A 91 11.06 -1.62 5.10
CA LEU A 91 12.08 -1.05 4.21
C LEU A 91 13.16 -2.08 3.86
N ALA A 92 13.56 -2.90 4.82
CA ALA A 92 14.50 -4.00 4.58
C ALA A 92 13.94 -5.05 3.62
N LEU A 93 12.63 -5.26 3.63
CA LEU A 93 11.95 -6.17 2.69
C LEU A 93 11.70 -5.54 1.32
N GLY A 94 12.09 -4.29 1.12
CA GLY A 94 12.04 -3.66 -0.19
C GLY A 94 10.87 -2.71 -0.42
N ALA A 95 10.19 -2.24 0.64
CA ALA A 95 9.19 -1.20 0.49
C ALA A 95 9.84 0.07 -0.07
N LEU A 96 9.14 0.74 -0.97
CA LEU A 96 9.62 1.97 -1.61
C LEU A 96 9.70 3.11 -0.61
N ASP A 97 8.71 3.23 0.25
CA ASP A 97 8.60 4.32 1.22
C ASP A 97 7.65 3.92 2.33
N VAL A 98 7.67 4.69 3.41
CA VAL A 98 6.76 4.56 4.53
C VAL A 98 6.15 5.93 4.80
N ILE A 99 4.83 6.01 4.83
CA ILE A 99 4.10 7.24 5.07
C ILE A 99 3.18 7.02 6.27
N LYS A 100 3.19 7.96 7.21
CA LYS A 100 2.25 7.92 8.32
C LYS A 100 0.85 8.23 7.83
N LYS A 101 -0.15 7.48 8.29
CA LYS A 101 -1.52 7.61 7.83
C LYS A 101 -2.07 9.05 7.87
N PRO A 102 -1.82 9.84 8.92
CA PRO A 102 -2.33 11.21 8.92
C PRO A 102 -1.76 12.09 7.81
N ALA A 103 -0.57 11.74 7.29
CA ALA A 103 0.11 12.53 6.27
C ALA A 103 -0.08 12.00 4.85
N VAL A 104 -0.76 10.87 4.66
CA VAL A 104 -0.83 10.22 3.34
C VAL A 104 -1.48 11.11 2.29
N LEU A 105 -2.56 11.82 2.64
CA LEU A 105 -3.24 12.70 1.69
C LEU A 105 -2.41 13.94 1.36
N THR A 106 -1.68 14.46 2.34
CA THR A 106 -0.78 15.61 2.14
C THR A 106 0.34 15.30 1.17
N HIS A 107 0.88 14.09 1.23
CA HIS A 107 2.01 13.67 0.39
C HIS A 107 1.62 12.84 -0.82
N LEU A 108 0.33 12.74 -1.11
CA LEU A 108 -0.15 11.81 -2.13
C LEU A 108 0.40 12.11 -3.52
N SER A 109 0.44 13.39 -3.92
CA SER A 109 0.97 13.77 -5.23
C SER A 109 2.42 13.35 -5.40
N ASP A 110 3.25 13.61 -4.40
CA ASP A 110 4.67 13.25 -4.44
C ASP A 110 4.85 11.75 -4.46
N THR A 111 4.04 11.03 -3.66
CA THR A 111 4.09 9.57 -3.59
C THR A 111 3.72 8.94 -4.93
N LEU A 112 2.64 9.41 -5.55
CA LEU A 112 2.22 8.90 -6.85
C LEU A 112 3.25 9.19 -7.94
N ALA A 113 3.90 10.36 -7.90
CA ALA A 113 4.97 10.69 -8.83
C ALA A 113 6.15 9.73 -8.68
N ARG A 114 6.53 9.38 -7.44
CA ARG A 114 7.59 8.41 -7.19
C ARG A 114 7.23 7.02 -7.70
N LEU A 115 5.98 6.60 -7.56
CA LEU A 115 5.51 5.33 -8.09
C LEU A 115 5.61 5.28 -9.62
N LYS A 116 5.28 6.37 -10.29
CA LYS A 116 5.37 6.45 -11.75
C LYS A 116 6.79 6.36 -12.27
N HIS A 117 7.76 6.74 -11.47
CA HIS A 117 9.18 6.77 -11.87
C HIS A 117 10.03 5.69 -11.18
N SER A 118 9.40 4.75 -10.49
CA SER A 118 10.14 3.68 -9.81
C SER A 118 10.40 2.48 -10.70
#